data_dca5b7b500968c40e430dbe1ac16f181
#
_entry.id   dca5b7b500968c40e430dbe1ac16f181
#
_cell.length_a   1.000
_cell.length_b   1.000
_cell.length_c   1.000
_cell.angle_alpha   90.00
_cell.angle_beta   90.00
_cell.angle_gamma   90.00
#
_symmetry.space_group_name_H-M   'P 1'
#
loop_
_entity.id
_entity.type
_entity.pdbx_description
1 polymer ?
#
loop_
_entity_poly.entity_id
_entity_poly.type
_entity_poly.pdbx_seq_one_letter_code
_entity_poly.pdbx_strand_id
1 'polypeptide(L)'
;TGSVKTPKLFNIESFNQVHHMVSEVEATLKAEVHPFHVLLSALPGGSITGAPKIRAMQIIEDLEGAPRGAYCGSMGYFNFDGTGSWNILIRSIQKFQDEVSLWAGGGITIASECEAEYQECFDKVSALLNLLNTFVQTDTE
;
A
#
# COMPACT_ATOMS: atom_id res chain seq x y z
N THR A 1 14.10 22.65 -1.80
CA THR A 1 13.08 23.56 -1.25
C THR A 1 12.56 24.41 -2.41
N GLY A 2 11.22 24.54 -2.56
CA GLY A 2 10.58 25.37 -3.60
C GLY A 2 10.33 24.70 -4.96
N SER A 3 10.74 23.41 -5.15
CA SER A 3 10.46 22.67 -6.38
C SER A 3 9.25 21.75 -6.30
N VAL A 4 8.65 21.61 -5.12
CA VAL A 4 7.47 20.73 -4.93
C VAL A 4 6.26 21.36 -5.60
N LYS A 5 5.59 20.58 -6.43
CA LYS A 5 4.34 20.91 -7.13
C LYS A 5 3.33 19.79 -6.95
N THR A 6 2.07 20.14 -7.01
CA THR A 6 0.96 19.17 -6.98
C THR A 6 0.10 19.38 -8.23
N PRO A 7 0.52 18.86 -9.38
CA PRO A 7 -0.18 19.08 -10.64
C PRO A 7 -1.60 18.49 -10.66
N LYS A 8 -1.82 17.43 -9.87
CA LYS A 8 -3.17 16.90 -9.63
C LYS A 8 -3.39 16.78 -8.13
N LEU A 9 -4.52 17.27 -7.66
CA LEU A 9 -4.92 17.20 -6.26
C LEU A 9 -6.35 16.68 -6.16
N PHE A 10 -6.53 15.58 -5.41
CA PHE A 10 -7.81 14.94 -5.16
C PHE A 10 -8.60 14.57 -6.42
N ASN A 11 -7.92 14.22 -7.50
CA ASN A 11 -8.58 13.74 -8.71
C ASN A 11 -9.17 12.35 -8.47
N ILE A 12 -10.42 12.16 -8.89
CA ILE A 12 -11.05 10.84 -8.81
C ILE A 12 -10.76 10.09 -10.12
N GLU A 13 -10.07 8.97 -9.99
CA GLU A 13 -9.85 8.00 -11.06
C GLU A 13 -10.79 6.81 -10.84
N SER A 14 -11.64 6.53 -11.82
CA SER A 14 -12.64 5.47 -11.74
C SER A 14 -12.17 4.23 -12.48
N PHE A 15 -12.14 3.13 -11.77
CA PHE A 15 -11.92 1.78 -12.30
C PHE A 15 -13.22 0.96 -12.15
N ASN A 16 -13.32 -0.16 -12.86
CA ASN A 16 -14.55 -0.96 -12.89
C ASN A 16 -15.07 -1.38 -11.49
N GLN A 17 -14.21 -1.46 -10.51
CA GLN A 17 -14.55 -1.98 -9.18
C GLN A 17 -14.37 -0.95 -8.05
N VAL A 18 -13.63 0.11 -8.28
CA VAL A 18 -13.29 1.08 -7.23
C VAL A 18 -13.03 2.47 -7.81
N HIS A 19 -13.31 3.49 -7.00
CA HIS A 19 -12.91 4.86 -7.26
C HIS A 19 -11.70 5.19 -6.39
N HIS A 20 -10.65 5.71 -7.01
CA HIS A 20 -9.46 6.14 -6.29
C HIS A 20 -9.36 7.66 -6.30
N MET A 21 -9.14 8.23 -5.14
CA MET A 21 -8.75 9.63 -5.03
C MET A 21 -7.22 9.71 -5.15
N VAL A 22 -6.75 10.34 -6.21
CA VAL A 22 -5.33 10.40 -6.57
C VAL A 22 -4.83 11.84 -6.46
N SER A 23 -3.66 11.99 -5.84
CA SER A 23 -2.89 13.23 -5.89
C SER A 23 -1.50 12.94 -6.44
N GLU A 24 -1.04 13.79 -7.33
CA GLU A 24 0.29 13.71 -7.93
C GLU A 24 1.18 14.80 -7.32
N VAL A 25 2.32 14.39 -6.76
CA VAL A 25 3.30 15.29 -6.16
C VAL A 25 4.62 15.12 -6.88
N GLU A 26 5.11 16.22 -7.45
CA GLU A 26 6.38 16.27 -8.17
C GLU A 26 7.40 17.14 -7.43
N ALA A 27 8.66 16.76 -7.54
CA ALA A 27 9.75 17.59 -7.04
C ALA A 27 11.04 17.34 -7.82
N THR A 28 11.91 18.34 -7.86
CA THR A 28 13.26 18.21 -8.39
C THR A 28 14.23 17.93 -7.24
N LEU A 29 14.99 16.85 -7.35
CA LEU A 29 16.04 16.54 -6.38
C LEU A 29 17.19 17.54 -6.47
N LYS A 30 17.82 17.80 -5.35
CA LYS A 30 19.10 18.51 -5.34
C LYS A 30 20.18 17.61 -5.95
N ALA A 31 21.16 18.22 -6.61
CA ALA A 31 22.20 17.48 -7.34
C ALA A 31 23.02 16.52 -6.46
N GLU A 32 23.17 16.86 -5.17
CA GLU A 32 23.90 16.04 -4.21
C GLU A 32 23.10 14.90 -3.59
N VAL A 33 21.79 14.79 -3.89
CA VAL A 33 20.91 13.79 -3.29
C VAL A 33 20.66 12.63 -4.26
N HIS A 34 21.11 11.44 -3.87
CA HIS A 34 20.84 10.25 -4.65
C HIS A 34 19.36 9.82 -4.52
N PRO A 35 18.68 9.43 -5.62
CA PRO A 35 17.27 9.04 -5.60
C PRO A 35 16.92 7.94 -4.58
N PHE A 36 17.84 7.02 -4.32
CA PHE A 36 17.67 5.96 -3.32
C PHE A 36 17.49 6.50 -1.89
N HIS A 37 18.20 7.57 -1.53
CA HIS A 37 18.02 8.19 -0.21
C HIS A 37 16.64 8.84 -0.06
N VAL A 38 16.09 9.38 -1.15
CA VAL A 38 14.73 9.91 -1.15
C VAL A 38 13.71 8.80 -0.93
N LEU A 39 13.87 7.69 -1.64
CA LEU A 39 13.03 6.51 -1.46
C LEU A 39 13.05 6.02 0.00
N LEU A 40 14.24 5.81 0.56
CA LEU A 40 14.38 5.35 1.95
C LEU A 40 13.75 6.30 2.97
N SER A 41 13.85 7.61 2.75
CA SER A 41 13.25 8.61 3.65
C SER A 41 11.73 8.70 3.50
N ALA A 42 11.19 8.35 2.33
CA ALA A 42 9.76 8.35 2.06
C ALA A 42 9.05 7.09 2.61
N LEU A 43 9.76 5.97 2.73
CA LEU A 43 9.21 4.71 3.21
C LEU A 43 9.19 4.61 4.75
N PRO A 44 8.22 3.86 5.30
CA PRO A 44 6.97 3.46 4.66
C PRO A 44 6.09 4.67 4.34
N GLY A 45 5.24 4.55 3.33
CA GLY A 45 4.37 5.64 2.89
C GLY A 45 3.41 6.12 3.98
N GLY A 46 3.38 7.42 4.26
CA GLY A 46 2.52 7.97 5.30
C GLY A 46 1.02 7.78 5.05
N SER A 47 0.60 7.75 3.78
CA SER A 47 -0.78 7.45 3.39
C SER A 47 -1.20 5.99 3.68
N ILE A 48 -0.21 5.11 3.90
CA ILE A 48 -0.44 3.69 4.18
C ILE A 48 -0.34 3.39 5.67
N THR A 49 0.58 4.06 6.38
CA THR A 49 0.79 3.83 7.81
C THR A 49 -0.01 4.79 8.69
N GLY A 50 -0.24 6.00 8.22
CA GLY A 50 -0.94 7.06 8.96
C GLY A 50 -0.04 8.23 9.35
N ALA A 51 -0.64 9.24 9.93
CA ALA A 51 0.04 10.46 10.37
C ALA A 51 -0.40 10.82 11.81
N PRO A 52 0.54 11.23 12.68
CA PRO A 52 2.00 11.29 12.52
C PRO A 52 2.63 9.90 12.35
N LYS A 53 3.52 9.74 11.34
CA LYS A 53 4.02 8.43 10.88
C LYS A 53 4.55 7.52 12.00
N ILE A 54 5.49 8.02 12.82
CA ILE A 54 6.13 7.22 13.87
C ILE A 54 5.09 6.73 14.88
N ARG A 55 4.17 7.60 15.30
CA ARG A 55 3.14 7.21 16.27
C ARG A 55 2.15 6.21 15.70
N ALA A 56 1.76 6.38 14.44
CA ALA A 56 0.89 5.43 13.76
C ALA A 56 1.54 4.04 13.67
N MET A 57 2.83 3.97 13.31
CA MET A 57 3.58 2.71 13.25
C MET A 57 3.68 2.02 14.63
N GLN A 58 3.90 2.77 15.71
CA GLN A 58 3.91 2.21 17.07
C GLN A 58 2.56 1.58 17.43
N ILE A 59 1.46 2.28 17.12
CA ILE A 59 0.10 1.78 17.38
C ILE A 59 -0.18 0.50 16.57
N ILE A 60 0.23 0.48 15.31
CA ILE A 60 0.08 -0.70 14.44
C ILE A 60 0.85 -1.89 15.04
N GLU A 61 2.09 -1.68 15.46
CA GLU A 61 2.92 -2.73 16.08
C GLU A 61 2.28 -3.27 17.37
N ASP A 62 1.76 -2.37 18.21
CA ASP A 62 1.10 -2.74 19.46
C ASP A 62 -0.19 -3.55 19.24
N LEU A 63 -0.95 -3.25 18.18
CA LEU A 63 -2.26 -3.84 17.94
C LEU A 63 -2.25 -5.10 17.09
N GLU A 64 -1.39 -5.18 16.09
CA GLU A 64 -1.43 -6.30 15.13
C GLU A 64 -0.73 -7.56 15.64
N GLY A 65 0.18 -7.47 16.56
CA GLY A 65 0.84 -8.60 17.22
C GLY A 65 1.66 -9.52 16.31
N ALA A 66 1.74 -9.23 14.99
CA ALA A 66 2.51 -9.96 14.00
C ALA A 66 3.09 -9.02 12.94
N PRO A 67 4.29 -9.30 12.42
CA PRO A 67 4.89 -8.48 11.39
C PRO A 67 4.11 -8.58 10.07
N ARG A 68 3.93 -7.45 9.40
CA ARG A 68 3.23 -7.36 8.10
C ARG A 68 4.00 -8.00 6.94
N GLY A 69 5.29 -8.32 7.12
CA GLY A 69 6.12 -8.83 6.05
C GLY A 69 6.24 -7.85 4.89
N ALA A 70 5.92 -8.29 3.69
CA ALA A 70 5.94 -7.45 2.49
C ALA A 70 4.76 -6.47 2.41
N TYR A 71 3.65 -6.74 3.11
CA TYR A 71 2.45 -5.92 3.08
C TYR A 71 2.73 -4.48 3.55
N CYS A 72 2.26 -3.50 2.78
CA CYS A 72 2.52 -2.07 2.98
C CYS A 72 3.98 -1.63 2.75
N GLY A 73 4.85 -2.55 2.34
CA GLY A 73 6.18 -2.23 1.86
C GLY A 73 6.16 -1.70 0.44
N SER A 74 7.31 -1.71 -0.21
CA SER A 74 7.48 -1.24 -1.58
C SER A 74 8.36 -2.21 -2.36
N MET A 75 8.02 -2.41 -3.63
CA MET A 75 8.83 -3.15 -4.57
C MET A 75 9.06 -2.30 -5.80
N GLY A 76 10.26 -2.36 -6.36
CA GLY A 76 10.57 -1.58 -7.54
C GLY A 76 11.93 -1.89 -8.12
N TYR A 77 12.38 -1.02 -9.01
CA TYR A 77 13.67 -1.16 -9.66
C TYR A 77 14.33 0.20 -9.89
N PHE A 78 15.65 0.18 -9.97
CA PHE A 78 16.47 1.26 -10.48
C PHE A 78 17.13 0.84 -11.79
N ASN A 79 17.13 1.69 -12.77
CA ASN A 79 17.92 1.57 -13.97
C ASN A 79 19.34 2.14 -13.75
N PHE A 80 20.27 1.75 -14.61
CA PHE A 80 21.65 2.26 -14.54
C PHE A 80 21.79 3.76 -14.85
N ASP A 81 20.78 4.34 -15.49
CA ASP A 81 20.70 5.80 -15.75
C ASP A 81 20.13 6.59 -14.56
N GLY A 82 19.81 5.92 -13.43
CA GLY A 82 19.26 6.53 -12.22
C GLY A 82 17.74 6.70 -12.22
N THR A 83 17.06 6.32 -13.30
CA THR A 83 15.60 6.26 -13.31
C THR A 83 15.10 5.02 -12.56
N GLY A 84 13.83 5.01 -12.16
CA GLY A 84 13.25 3.86 -11.47
C GLY A 84 11.77 4.04 -11.21
N SER A 85 11.15 2.97 -10.74
CA SER A 85 9.74 2.97 -10.35
C SER A 85 9.51 2.03 -9.18
N TRP A 86 8.67 2.44 -8.25
CA TRP A 86 8.27 1.66 -7.07
C TRP A 86 6.77 1.69 -6.91
N ASN A 87 6.22 0.56 -6.51
CA ASN A 87 4.84 0.46 -6.08
C ASN A 87 4.75 0.36 -4.55
N ILE A 88 3.52 0.36 -4.04
CA ILE A 88 3.21 -0.04 -2.68
C ILE A 88 2.61 -1.46 -2.74
N LEU A 89 3.09 -2.35 -1.88
CA LEU A 89 2.63 -3.74 -1.80
C LEU A 89 1.33 -3.85 -1.00
N ILE A 90 0.26 -3.34 -1.60
CA ILE A 90 -1.12 -3.54 -1.18
C ILE A 90 -1.84 -4.36 -2.25
N ARG A 91 -2.93 -5.05 -1.90
CA ARG A 91 -3.67 -5.93 -2.83
C ARG A 91 -2.75 -6.91 -3.55
N SER A 92 -1.81 -7.45 -2.82
CA SER A 92 -0.78 -8.35 -3.33
C SER A 92 -0.90 -9.70 -2.66
N ILE A 93 -0.71 -10.76 -3.44
CA ILE A 93 -0.65 -12.13 -2.96
C ILE A 93 0.81 -12.47 -2.73
N GLN A 94 1.11 -13.03 -1.57
CA GLN A 94 2.43 -13.57 -1.24
C GLN A 94 2.34 -15.10 -1.17
N LYS A 95 3.28 -15.77 -1.84
CA LYS A 95 3.45 -17.23 -1.71
C LYS A 95 4.80 -17.50 -1.08
N PHE A 96 4.79 -18.31 -0.03
CA PHE A 96 6.00 -18.82 0.61
C PHE A 96 5.81 -20.31 0.87
N GLN A 97 6.65 -21.14 0.29
CA GLN A 97 6.48 -22.59 0.30
C GLN A 97 5.08 -23.01 -0.18
N ASP A 98 4.30 -23.68 0.65
CA ASP A 98 2.94 -24.14 0.37
C ASP A 98 1.85 -23.19 0.89
N GLU A 99 2.25 -22.10 1.54
CA GLU A 99 1.31 -21.10 2.04
C GLU A 99 1.13 -19.95 1.05
N VAL A 100 -0.13 -19.54 0.89
CA VAL A 100 -0.52 -18.33 0.15
C VAL A 100 -1.18 -17.36 1.12
N SER A 101 -0.63 -16.16 1.22
CA SER A 101 -1.11 -15.11 2.11
C SER A 101 -1.62 -13.92 1.33
N LEU A 102 -2.73 -13.37 1.78
CA LEU A 102 -3.33 -12.14 1.27
C LEU A 102 -3.67 -11.23 2.45
N TRP A 103 -3.21 -10.01 2.38
CA TRP A 103 -3.45 -9.00 3.40
C TRP A 103 -4.38 -7.91 2.89
N ALA A 104 -5.30 -7.49 3.74
CA ALA A 104 -6.21 -6.39 3.48
C ALA A 104 -6.23 -5.41 4.65
N GLY A 105 -6.58 -4.16 4.37
CA GLY A 105 -6.69 -3.14 5.39
C GLY A 105 -7.30 -1.86 4.84
N GLY A 106 -7.77 -1.02 5.76
CA GLY A 106 -8.34 0.28 5.50
C GLY A 106 -7.65 1.40 6.28
N GLY A 107 -8.00 2.63 5.99
CA GLY A 107 -7.55 3.81 6.72
C GLY A 107 -8.52 4.14 7.84
N ILE A 108 -8.09 4.02 9.08
CA ILE A 108 -8.91 4.30 10.27
C ILE A 108 -8.82 5.77 10.66
N THR A 109 -9.95 6.41 10.84
CA THR A 109 -10.08 7.79 11.31
C THR A 109 -11.03 7.88 12.50
N ILE A 110 -11.14 9.05 13.10
CA ILE A 110 -12.07 9.28 14.21
C ILE A 110 -13.56 9.08 13.83
N ALA A 111 -13.86 9.16 12.53
CA ALA A 111 -15.20 8.99 11.99
C ALA A 111 -15.47 7.56 11.48
N SER A 112 -14.49 6.66 11.59
CA SER A 112 -14.63 5.28 11.12
C SER A 112 -15.56 4.48 12.00
N GLU A 113 -16.43 3.69 11.36
CA GLU A 113 -17.30 2.71 12.00
C GLU A 113 -16.72 1.31 11.81
N CYS A 114 -16.56 0.55 12.89
CA CYS A 114 -15.82 -0.71 12.93
C CYS A 114 -16.28 -1.71 11.87
N GLU A 115 -17.59 -1.98 11.80
CA GLU A 115 -18.15 -2.95 10.86
C GLU A 115 -18.00 -2.50 9.40
N ALA A 116 -18.13 -1.21 9.12
CA ALA A 116 -17.95 -0.65 7.79
C ALA A 116 -16.49 -0.79 7.32
N GLU A 117 -15.53 -0.44 8.18
CA GLU A 117 -14.09 -0.59 7.87
C GLU A 117 -13.69 -2.05 7.70
N TYR A 118 -14.25 -2.94 8.51
CA TYR A 118 -14.02 -4.38 8.39
C TYR A 118 -14.54 -4.93 7.05
N GLN A 119 -15.76 -4.56 6.67
CA GLN A 119 -16.35 -4.95 5.38
C GLN A 119 -15.52 -4.38 4.21
N GLU A 120 -15.07 -3.13 4.30
CA GLU A 120 -14.22 -2.50 3.28
C GLU A 120 -12.92 -3.28 3.04
N CYS A 121 -12.34 -3.91 4.08
CA CYS A 121 -11.18 -4.77 3.91
C CYS A 121 -11.46 -5.94 2.97
N PHE A 122 -12.61 -6.62 3.12
CA PHE A 122 -12.99 -7.70 2.23
C PHE A 122 -13.32 -7.21 0.82
N ASP A 123 -14.03 -6.11 0.69
CA ASP A 123 -14.39 -5.53 -0.62
C ASP A 123 -13.15 -5.22 -1.43
N LYS A 124 -12.11 -4.69 -0.79
CA LYS A 124 -10.82 -4.37 -1.42
C LYS A 124 -10.07 -5.58 -1.97
N VAL A 125 -10.26 -6.76 -1.41
CA VAL A 125 -9.54 -7.98 -1.81
C VAL A 125 -10.44 -9.06 -2.40
N SER A 126 -11.73 -8.79 -2.52
CA SER A 126 -12.74 -9.77 -2.98
C SER A 126 -12.38 -10.44 -4.31
N ALA A 127 -11.89 -9.67 -5.27
CA ALA A 127 -11.47 -10.21 -6.57
C ALA A 127 -10.30 -11.21 -6.44
N LEU A 128 -9.33 -10.91 -5.56
CA LEU A 128 -8.19 -11.79 -5.31
C LEU A 128 -8.61 -13.03 -4.51
N LEU A 129 -9.49 -12.87 -3.52
CA LEU A 129 -10.05 -14.01 -2.77
C LEU A 129 -10.85 -14.95 -3.68
N ASN A 130 -11.69 -14.40 -4.55
CA ASN A 130 -12.42 -15.19 -5.52
C ASN A 130 -11.49 -15.95 -6.46
N LEU A 131 -10.41 -15.31 -6.92
CA LEU A 131 -9.39 -15.97 -7.74
C LEU A 131 -8.74 -17.12 -6.96
N LEU A 132 -8.30 -16.90 -5.72
CA LEU A 132 -7.66 -17.93 -4.91
C LEU A 132 -8.61 -19.11 -4.65
N ASN A 133 -9.88 -18.84 -4.41
CA ASN A 133 -10.89 -19.88 -4.20
C ASN A 133 -11.07 -20.79 -5.41
N THR A 134 -10.72 -20.36 -6.62
CA THR A 134 -10.76 -21.23 -7.82
C THR A 134 -9.71 -22.35 -7.81
N PHE A 135 -8.68 -22.20 -6.98
CA PHE A 135 -7.60 -23.19 -6.82
C PHE A 135 -7.79 -24.12 -5.62
N VAL A 136 -8.80 -23.87 -4.79
CA VAL A 136 -9.15 -24.79 -3.70
C VAL A 136 -9.77 -26.01 -4.37
N GLN A 137 -9.05 -27.15 -4.36
CA GLN A 137 -9.64 -28.42 -4.73
C GLN A 137 -10.70 -28.74 -3.68
N THR A 138 -11.95 -28.84 -4.08
CA THR A 138 -12.96 -29.51 -3.28
C THR A 138 -12.56 -30.98 -3.29
N ASP A 139 -12.03 -31.47 -2.17
CA ASP A 139 -11.96 -32.92 -1.93
C ASP A 139 -13.40 -33.40 -1.95
N THR A 140 -13.87 -33.80 -3.12
CA THR A 140 -15.10 -34.60 -3.25
C THR A 140 -14.74 -36.01 -2.88
N GLU A 141 -15.16 -36.41 -1.67
CA GLU A 141 -15.29 -37.83 -1.28
C GLU A 141 -16.09 -38.64 -2.31
#